data_d92439cc70caf98141e9df96349ec5df
#
_entry.id   d92439cc70caf98141e9df96349ec5df
#
_cell.length_a   1.000
_cell.length_b   1.000
_cell.length_c   1.000
_cell.angle_alpha   90.00
_cell.angle_beta   90.00
_cell.angle_gamma   90.00
#
_symmetry.space_group_name_H-M   'P 1'
#
loop_
_entity.id
_entity.type
_entity.pdbx_description
1 polymer ?
#
loop_
_entity_poly.entity_id
_entity_poly.type
_entity_poly.pdbx_seq_one_letter_code
_entity_poly.pdbx_strand_id
1 'polypeptide(L)'
;HEEWRTSTNAMMRMYEKALPTLYPESKYAYRLPIGIMEVVDNFPYQALRDYYEKWYRPDQQGIVVVGDIDVDKIEAKIKKIFSPIKMPENPAEREYFQVPDNKETIVAIETDKEQANPVAYLCYKHEAIPNEQKGNMDYLVVNYMKSMIENMLNARLNELTQTANPPFIFAQVSDQEFL
;
A
#
# COMPACT_ATOMS: atom_id res chain seq x y z
N HIS A 1 17.71 -6.58 5.24
CA HIS A 1 18.17 -6.96 6.60
C HIS A 1 18.03 -5.84 7.62
N GLU A 2 18.60 -4.68 7.35
CA GLU A 2 18.54 -3.52 8.27
C GLU A 2 17.09 -3.04 8.47
N GLU A 3 16.35 -2.88 7.40
CA GLU A 3 14.96 -2.48 7.45
C GLU A 3 14.11 -3.50 8.21
N TRP A 4 14.29 -4.78 7.93
CA TRP A 4 13.57 -5.85 8.61
C TRP A 4 13.83 -5.84 10.13
N ARG A 5 15.08 -5.65 10.52
CA ARG A 5 15.49 -5.57 11.92
C ARG A 5 14.93 -4.35 12.65
N THR A 6 14.80 -3.22 11.97
CA THR A 6 14.37 -1.95 12.57
C THR A 6 12.87 -1.71 12.52
N SER A 7 12.16 -2.29 11.55
CA SER A 7 10.71 -2.10 11.36
C SER A 7 9.85 -3.12 12.12
N THR A 8 10.44 -4.22 12.61
CA THR A 8 9.70 -5.26 13.33
C THR A 8 9.41 -4.84 14.76
N ASN A 9 8.24 -4.28 15.01
CA ASN A 9 7.72 -3.96 16.33
C ASN A 9 6.51 -4.84 16.69
N ALA A 10 5.99 -4.71 17.91
CA ALA A 10 4.84 -5.50 18.40
C ALA A 10 3.63 -5.42 17.47
N MET A 11 3.28 -4.22 17.01
CA MET A 11 2.14 -4.00 16.11
C MET A 11 2.34 -4.72 14.77
N MET A 12 3.53 -4.64 14.17
CA MET A 12 3.84 -5.32 12.92
C MET A 12 3.79 -6.83 13.07
N ARG A 13 4.35 -7.39 14.14
CA ARG A 13 4.30 -8.84 14.42
C ARG A 13 2.87 -9.36 14.58
N MET A 14 2.00 -8.60 15.26
CA MET A 14 0.57 -8.95 15.40
C MET A 14 -0.15 -8.82 14.05
N TYR A 15 0.13 -7.78 13.30
CA TYR A 15 -0.46 -7.59 11.97
C TYR A 15 -0.10 -8.73 11.00
N GLU A 16 1.17 -9.13 10.94
CA GLU A 16 1.61 -10.27 10.12
C GLU A 16 0.87 -11.57 10.48
N LYS A 17 0.66 -11.83 11.77
CA LYS A 17 -0.12 -13.01 12.23
C LYS A 17 -1.60 -12.92 11.88
N ALA A 18 -2.18 -11.73 11.92
CA ALA A 18 -3.58 -11.51 11.60
C ALA A 18 -3.88 -11.60 10.08
N LEU A 19 -2.93 -11.27 9.21
CA LEU A 19 -3.14 -11.21 7.76
C LEU A 19 -3.76 -12.47 7.14
N PRO A 20 -3.33 -13.71 7.45
CA PRO A 20 -3.94 -14.92 6.90
C PRO A 20 -5.42 -15.08 7.30
N THR A 21 -5.79 -14.61 8.48
CA THR A 21 -7.18 -14.61 8.95
C THR A 21 -8.01 -13.54 8.28
N LEU A 22 -7.44 -12.33 8.10
CA LEU A 22 -8.14 -11.19 7.51
C LEU A 22 -8.30 -11.31 5.99
N TYR A 23 -7.35 -11.95 5.33
CA TYR A 23 -7.29 -12.06 3.86
C TYR A 23 -7.01 -13.51 3.38
N PRO A 24 -7.83 -14.51 3.77
CA PRO A 24 -7.51 -15.93 3.62
C PRO A 24 -7.32 -16.37 2.17
N GLU A 25 -7.97 -15.72 1.21
CA GLU A 25 -7.95 -16.07 -0.20
C GLU A 25 -7.09 -15.13 -1.06
N SER A 26 -6.33 -14.25 -0.41
CA SER A 26 -5.50 -13.27 -1.11
C SER A 26 -4.00 -13.52 -0.93
N LYS A 27 -3.21 -13.21 -1.94
CA LYS A 27 -1.74 -13.21 -1.82
C LYS A 27 -1.23 -12.18 -0.79
N TYR A 28 -2.00 -11.15 -0.50
CA TYR A 28 -1.68 -10.17 0.55
C TYR A 28 -1.60 -10.78 1.96
N ALA A 29 -2.25 -11.94 2.17
CA ALA A 29 -2.13 -12.69 3.42
C ALA A 29 -0.70 -13.10 3.78
N TYR A 30 0.18 -13.28 2.77
CA TYR A 30 1.51 -13.88 2.96
C TYR A 30 2.64 -13.09 2.29
N ARG A 31 2.35 -11.94 1.66
CA ARG A 31 3.33 -11.22 0.84
C ARG A 31 3.40 -9.74 1.19
N LEU A 32 3.89 -9.45 2.38
CA LEU A 32 4.25 -8.08 2.72
C LEU A 32 5.45 -7.62 1.87
N PRO A 33 5.52 -6.34 1.49
CA PRO A 33 6.60 -5.79 0.66
C PRO A 33 8.00 -6.00 1.24
N ILE A 34 8.11 -6.05 2.56
CA ILE A 34 9.39 -6.26 3.24
C ILE A 34 10.00 -7.65 2.97
N GLY A 35 9.17 -8.62 2.59
CA GLY A 35 9.60 -9.99 2.30
C GLY A 35 9.86 -10.84 3.52
N ILE A 36 10.40 -12.03 3.28
CA ILE A 36 10.72 -13.05 4.28
C ILE A 36 12.22 -13.26 4.30
N MET A 37 12.83 -13.23 5.48
CA MET A 37 14.29 -13.32 5.64
C MET A 37 14.89 -14.58 5.03
N GLU A 38 14.23 -15.72 5.17
CA GLU A 38 14.67 -16.97 4.53
C GLU A 38 14.80 -16.84 3.01
N VAL A 39 13.88 -16.12 2.36
CA VAL A 39 13.94 -15.84 0.93
C VAL A 39 15.07 -14.87 0.62
N VAL A 40 15.23 -13.80 1.43
CA VAL A 40 16.28 -12.79 1.25
C VAL A 40 17.66 -13.40 1.33
N ASP A 41 17.86 -14.37 2.24
CA ASP A 41 19.16 -15.03 2.45
C ASP A 41 19.49 -16.08 1.38
N ASN A 42 18.47 -16.67 0.75
CA ASN A 42 18.68 -17.89 -0.06
C ASN A 42 18.20 -17.77 -1.52
N PHE A 43 17.67 -16.61 -1.96
CA PHE A 43 17.21 -16.49 -3.34
C PHE A 43 18.36 -16.60 -4.35
N PRO A 44 18.17 -17.28 -5.49
CA PRO A 44 19.20 -17.36 -6.53
C PRO A 44 19.34 -15.99 -7.21
N TYR A 45 20.55 -15.53 -7.45
CA TYR A 45 20.84 -14.24 -8.12
C TYR A 45 20.15 -14.11 -9.49
N GLN A 46 19.88 -15.22 -10.16
CA GLN A 46 19.16 -15.22 -11.42
C GLN A 46 17.72 -14.72 -11.25
N ALA A 47 17.04 -15.05 -10.15
CA ALA A 47 15.69 -14.57 -9.88
C ALA A 47 15.60 -13.04 -9.84
N LEU A 48 16.64 -12.36 -9.33
CA LEU A 48 16.72 -10.90 -9.32
C LEU A 48 16.89 -10.33 -10.74
N ARG A 49 17.74 -10.97 -11.56
CA ARG A 49 17.95 -10.57 -12.96
C ARG A 49 16.68 -10.75 -13.78
N ASP A 50 16.03 -11.92 -13.64
CA ASP A 50 14.77 -12.25 -14.33
C ASP A 50 13.66 -11.24 -13.94
N TYR A 51 13.61 -10.87 -12.66
CA TYR A 51 12.68 -9.85 -12.19
C TYR A 51 12.96 -8.49 -12.81
N TYR A 52 14.23 -8.08 -12.85
CA TYR A 52 14.64 -6.81 -13.46
C TYR A 52 14.31 -6.77 -14.95
N GLU A 53 14.68 -7.80 -15.71
CA GLU A 53 14.41 -7.90 -17.16
C GLU A 53 12.90 -7.92 -17.45
N LYS A 54 12.12 -8.57 -16.59
CA LYS A 54 10.68 -8.67 -16.73
C LYS A 54 9.96 -7.35 -16.50
N TRP A 55 10.37 -6.54 -15.53
CA TRP A 55 9.58 -5.42 -15.03
C TRP A 55 10.19 -4.04 -15.28
N TYR A 56 11.52 -3.92 -15.43
CA TYR A 56 12.18 -2.63 -15.70
C TYR A 56 12.24 -2.35 -17.20
N ARG A 57 11.07 -2.09 -17.78
CA ARG A 57 10.87 -1.92 -19.22
C ARG A 57 10.50 -0.48 -19.56
N PRO A 58 10.78 0.00 -20.79
CA PRO A 58 10.46 1.35 -21.23
C PRO A 58 8.97 1.74 -21.09
N ASP A 59 8.03 0.80 -21.30
CA ASP A 59 6.58 1.01 -21.20
C ASP A 59 6.10 1.25 -19.77
N GLN A 60 6.93 0.96 -18.77
CA GLN A 60 6.62 1.16 -17.35
C GLN A 60 7.47 2.27 -16.70
N GLN A 61 8.19 3.06 -17.50
CA GLN A 61 9.06 4.11 -16.99
C GLN A 61 8.67 5.46 -17.54
N GLY A 62 8.64 6.48 -16.69
CA GLY A 62 8.51 7.88 -17.06
C GLY A 62 9.79 8.64 -16.70
N ILE A 63 10.23 9.52 -17.61
CA ILE A 63 11.38 10.40 -17.37
C ILE A 63 10.85 11.81 -17.16
N VAL A 64 11.12 12.39 -15.99
CA VAL A 64 10.77 13.76 -15.67
C VAL A 64 12.03 14.54 -15.35
N VAL A 65 12.24 15.64 -16.06
CA VAL A 65 13.38 16.55 -15.84
C VAL A 65 12.85 17.94 -15.54
N VAL A 66 13.23 18.49 -14.38
CA VAL A 66 12.78 19.80 -13.90
C VAL A 66 14.00 20.64 -13.54
N GLY A 67 14.04 21.89 -14.02
CA GLY A 67 15.11 22.84 -13.72
C GLY A 67 15.20 23.95 -14.74
N ASP A 68 16.24 24.78 -14.65
CA ASP A 68 16.59 25.78 -15.68
C ASP A 68 17.30 25.08 -16.84
N ILE A 69 16.51 24.60 -17.80
CA ILE A 69 16.98 23.75 -18.91
C ILE A 69 16.45 24.23 -20.25
N ASP A 70 17.22 23.93 -21.31
CA ASP A 70 16.75 23.99 -22.68
C ASP A 70 16.01 22.70 -23.02
N VAL A 71 14.68 22.79 -23.12
CA VAL A 71 13.77 21.62 -23.26
C VAL A 71 14.12 20.82 -24.53
N ASP A 72 14.38 21.47 -25.67
CA ASP A 72 14.65 20.79 -26.93
C ASP A 72 15.96 19.99 -26.86
N LYS A 73 16.99 20.56 -26.23
CA LYS A 73 18.26 19.86 -26.04
C LYS A 73 18.14 18.67 -25.11
N ILE A 74 17.38 18.83 -24.04
CA ILE A 74 17.17 17.71 -23.08
C ILE A 74 16.32 16.60 -23.71
N GLU A 75 15.25 16.94 -24.44
CA GLU A 75 14.45 15.98 -25.19
C GLU A 75 15.30 15.18 -26.18
N ALA A 76 16.11 15.89 -27.00
CA ALA A 76 17.02 15.23 -27.93
C ALA A 76 18.03 14.30 -27.25
N LYS A 77 18.52 14.71 -26.06
CA LYS A 77 19.43 13.89 -25.26
C LYS A 77 18.75 12.66 -24.68
N ILE A 78 17.53 12.79 -24.17
CA ILE A 78 16.71 11.67 -23.68
C ILE A 78 16.49 10.67 -24.82
N LYS A 79 16.01 11.14 -25.97
CA LYS A 79 15.81 10.28 -27.15
C LYS A 79 17.09 9.55 -27.56
N LYS A 80 18.23 10.24 -27.61
CA LYS A 80 19.52 9.64 -27.94
C LYS A 80 19.92 8.52 -26.97
N ILE A 81 19.70 8.72 -25.67
CA ILE A 81 20.14 7.78 -24.62
C ILE A 81 19.18 6.57 -24.51
N PHE A 82 17.89 6.80 -24.58
CA PHE A 82 16.89 5.78 -24.24
C PHE A 82 16.28 5.06 -25.45
N SER A 83 16.29 5.65 -26.66
CA SER A 83 15.76 4.98 -27.87
C SER A 83 16.44 3.65 -28.24
N PRO A 84 17.72 3.40 -27.90
CA PRO A 84 18.32 2.07 -28.14
C PRO A 84 17.75 0.96 -27.26
N ILE A 85 17.09 1.28 -26.14
CA ILE A 85 16.48 0.29 -25.25
C ILE A 85 15.22 -0.27 -25.91
N LYS A 86 15.25 -1.55 -26.23
CA LYS A 86 14.16 -2.23 -26.93
C LYS A 86 13.14 -2.77 -25.94
N MET A 87 11.88 -2.72 -26.35
CA MET A 87 10.81 -3.46 -25.68
C MET A 87 10.97 -4.96 -25.90
N PRO A 88 10.66 -5.79 -24.88
CA PRO A 88 10.51 -7.23 -25.07
C PRO A 88 9.40 -7.52 -26.08
N GLU A 89 9.54 -8.59 -26.88
CA GLU A 89 8.52 -8.99 -27.85
C GLU A 89 7.18 -9.36 -27.19
N ASN A 90 7.22 -10.01 -26.03
CA ASN A 90 6.06 -10.40 -25.26
C ASN A 90 6.19 -9.86 -23.83
N PRO A 91 5.88 -8.58 -23.59
CA PRO A 91 6.00 -7.99 -22.28
C PRO A 91 5.00 -8.63 -21.31
N ALA A 92 5.46 -8.98 -20.10
CA ALA A 92 4.59 -9.54 -19.09
C ALA A 92 3.52 -8.52 -18.67
N GLU A 93 2.29 -8.97 -18.58
CA GLU A 93 1.19 -8.15 -18.04
C GLU A 93 1.25 -8.10 -16.52
N ARG A 94 0.80 -6.98 -15.96
CA ARG A 94 0.68 -6.83 -14.50
C ARG A 94 -0.52 -7.61 -14.01
N GLU A 95 -0.26 -8.56 -13.12
CA GLU A 95 -1.32 -9.33 -12.46
C GLU A 95 -1.78 -8.58 -11.19
N TYR A 96 -3.08 -8.36 -11.08
CA TYR A 96 -3.72 -7.78 -9.90
C TYR A 96 -4.38 -8.88 -9.09
N PHE A 97 -4.09 -8.90 -7.79
CA PHE A 97 -4.67 -9.89 -6.88
C PHE A 97 -5.86 -9.28 -6.16
N GLN A 98 -6.98 -9.94 -6.26
CA GLN A 98 -8.20 -9.52 -5.59
C GLN A 98 -8.10 -9.78 -4.08
N VAL A 99 -8.78 -8.93 -3.32
CA VAL A 99 -9.11 -9.18 -1.93
C VAL A 99 -10.61 -9.47 -1.89
N PRO A 100 -11.04 -10.75 -1.82
CA PRO A 100 -12.44 -11.09 -1.85
C PRO A 100 -13.20 -10.46 -0.69
N ASP A 101 -14.45 -10.10 -0.93
CA ASP A 101 -15.33 -9.65 0.13
C ASP A 101 -15.74 -10.84 1.01
N ASN A 102 -16.01 -10.59 2.28
CA ASN A 102 -16.42 -11.61 3.24
C ASN A 102 -17.93 -11.52 3.52
N LYS A 103 -18.59 -12.69 3.59
CA LYS A 103 -20.03 -12.78 3.90
C LYS A 103 -20.30 -12.56 5.39
N GLU A 104 -19.40 -13.07 6.23
CA GLU A 104 -19.48 -12.98 7.68
C GLU A 104 -18.38 -12.09 8.22
N THR A 105 -18.58 -11.50 9.39
CA THR A 105 -17.55 -10.71 10.06
C THR A 105 -16.32 -11.57 10.37
N ILE A 106 -15.17 -11.16 9.87
CA ILE A 106 -13.90 -11.79 10.20
C ILE A 106 -13.37 -11.15 11.49
N VAL A 107 -12.97 -11.99 12.43
CA VAL A 107 -12.37 -11.55 13.69
C VAL A 107 -10.98 -12.14 13.82
N ALA A 108 -9.96 -11.30 13.96
CA ALA A 108 -8.60 -11.70 14.28
C ALA A 108 -8.20 -11.07 15.61
N ILE A 109 -7.69 -11.88 16.53
CA ILE A 109 -7.24 -11.45 17.86
C ILE A 109 -5.80 -11.89 18.02
N GLU A 110 -4.90 -10.92 18.11
CA GLU A 110 -3.48 -11.19 18.27
C GLU A 110 -2.94 -10.52 19.53
N THR A 111 -1.91 -11.12 20.10
CA THR A 111 -1.24 -10.61 21.30
C THR A 111 0.26 -10.59 21.13
N ASP A 112 0.89 -9.60 21.72
CA ASP A 112 2.35 -9.51 21.82
C ASP A 112 2.73 -8.96 23.20
N LYS A 113 3.79 -9.52 23.80
CA LYS A 113 4.24 -9.16 25.16
C LYS A 113 4.72 -7.70 25.28
N GLU A 114 5.07 -7.07 24.17
CA GLU A 114 5.53 -5.68 24.12
C GLU A 114 4.39 -4.70 23.81
N GLN A 115 3.18 -5.21 23.55
CA GLN A 115 2.00 -4.38 23.31
C GLN A 115 1.43 -3.90 24.65
N ALA A 116 1.63 -2.62 24.96
CA ALA A 116 1.23 -2.06 26.25
C ALA A 116 -0.29 -1.83 26.39
N ASN A 117 -0.96 -1.43 25.31
CA ASN A 117 -2.38 -1.08 25.33
C ASN A 117 -3.15 -1.90 24.29
N PRO A 118 -4.40 -2.31 24.58
CA PRO A 118 -5.26 -2.94 23.61
C PRO A 118 -5.61 -1.92 22.49
N VAL A 119 -5.62 -2.42 21.26
CA VAL A 119 -6.06 -1.67 20.08
C VAL A 119 -7.09 -2.49 19.35
N ALA A 120 -8.20 -1.88 18.94
CA ALA A 120 -9.22 -2.51 18.13
C ALA A 120 -9.35 -1.77 16.79
N TYR A 121 -9.37 -2.52 15.69
CA TYR A 121 -9.66 -2.03 14.35
C TYR A 121 -11.00 -2.58 13.90
N LEU A 122 -11.88 -1.71 13.45
CA LEU A 122 -13.11 -2.07 12.75
C LEU A 122 -12.98 -1.59 11.31
N CYS A 123 -12.85 -2.54 10.37
CA CYS A 123 -12.60 -2.24 8.97
C CYS A 123 -13.76 -2.69 8.10
N TYR A 124 -14.18 -1.83 7.19
CA TYR A 124 -15.10 -2.14 6.11
C TYR A 124 -14.32 -2.11 4.79
N LYS A 125 -14.32 -3.23 4.08
CA LYS A 125 -13.71 -3.30 2.75
C LYS A 125 -14.67 -2.68 1.72
N HIS A 126 -14.12 -1.92 0.81
CA HIS A 126 -14.83 -1.43 -0.37
C HIS A 126 -13.85 -1.37 -1.55
N GLU A 127 -14.39 -1.33 -2.75
CA GLU A 127 -13.57 -1.23 -3.95
C GLU A 127 -12.89 0.14 -4.06
N ALA A 128 -11.64 0.13 -4.50
CA ALA A 128 -10.92 1.35 -4.83
C ALA A 128 -11.49 1.99 -6.12
N ILE A 129 -11.45 3.31 -6.18
CA ILE A 129 -11.85 4.03 -7.40
C ILE A 129 -10.83 3.72 -8.51
N PRO A 130 -11.25 3.27 -9.71
CA PRO A 130 -10.34 3.01 -10.82
C PRO A 130 -9.48 4.23 -11.18
N ASN A 131 -8.23 3.97 -11.56
CA ASN A 131 -7.27 5.06 -11.85
C ASN A 131 -7.76 6.00 -12.96
N GLU A 132 -8.49 5.48 -13.94
CA GLU A 132 -9.08 6.25 -15.05
C GLU A 132 -10.09 7.29 -14.57
N GLN A 133 -10.70 7.09 -13.40
CA GLN A 133 -11.66 7.98 -12.78
C GLN A 133 -11.04 8.99 -11.82
N LYS A 134 -9.77 8.78 -11.41
CA LYS A 134 -9.09 9.66 -10.44
C LYS A 134 -8.72 11.05 -11.01
N GLY A 135 -8.75 11.23 -12.32
CA GLY A 135 -8.39 12.48 -13.00
C GLY A 135 -9.57 13.45 -13.26
N ASN A 136 -10.79 13.19 -12.76
CA ASN A 136 -11.97 13.99 -13.03
C ASN A 136 -12.48 14.76 -11.82
N MET A 137 -13.44 15.68 -12.05
CA MET A 137 -14.03 16.52 -10.99
C MET A 137 -14.85 15.70 -9.99
N ASP A 138 -15.52 14.65 -10.43
CA ASP A 138 -16.35 13.81 -9.56
C ASP A 138 -15.51 13.11 -8.51
N TYR A 139 -14.30 12.67 -8.87
CA TYR A 139 -13.34 12.12 -7.92
C TYR A 139 -12.93 13.14 -6.84
N LEU A 140 -12.66 14.39 -7.22
CA LEU A 140 -12.36 15.46 -6.26
C LEU A 140 -13.53 15.72 -5.31
N VAL A 141 -14.75 15.77 -5.83
CA VAL A 141 -15.96 15.98 -5.02
C VAL A 141 -16.17 14.82 -4.05
N VAL A 142 -16.04 13.57 -4.50
CA VAL A 142 -16.19 12.38 -3.65
C VAL A 142 -15.14 12.38 -2.54
N ASN A 143 -13.87 12.65 -2.84
CA ASN A 143 -12.83 12.71 -1.83
C ASN A 143 -13.02 13.86 -0.83
N TYR A 144 -13.49 15.00 -1.30
CA TYR A 144 -13.84 16.11 -0.41
C TYR A 144 -14.97 15.73 0.55
N MET A 145 -16.03 15.08 0.05
CA MET A 145 -17.12 14.58 0.88
C MET A 145 -16.65 13.53 1.90
N LYS A 146 -15.81 12.58 1.49
CA LYS A 146 -15.18 11.59 2.39
C LYS A 146 -14.41 12.31 3.50
N SER A 147 -13.53 13.23 3.14
CA SER A 147 -12.75 14.04 4.12
C SER A 147 -13.64 14.79 5.10
N MET A 148 -14.76 15.36 4.64
CA MET A 148 -15.69 16.05 5.54
C MET A 148 -16.35 15.07 6.53
N ILE A 149 -16.78 13.89 6.06
CA ILE A 149 -17.38 12.85 6.91
C ILE A 149 -16.37 12.37 7.95
N GLU A 150 -15.14 12.08 7.53
CA GLU A 150 -14.05 11.69 8.43
C GLU A 150 -13.79 12.74 9.50
N ASN A 151 -13.67 14.01 9.11
CA ASN A 151 -13.45 15.11 10.05
C ASN A 151 -14.60 15.25 11.06
N MET A 152 -15.85 15.13 10.61
CA MET A 152 -17.02 15.19 11.50
C MET A 152 -17.04 14.02 12.47
N LEU A 153 -16.74 12.79 12.03
CA LEU A 153 -16.66 11.61 12.88
C LEU A 153 -15.51 11.71 13.87
N ASN A 154 -14.34 12.13 13.41
CA ASN A 154 -13.16 12.30 14.26
C ASN A 154 -13.37 13.40 15.32
N ALA A 155 -14.06 14.49 14.99
CA ALA A 155 -14.45 15.50 15.97
C ALA A 155 -15.34 14.92 17.07
N ARG A 156 -16.37 14.12 16.73
CA ARG A 156 -17.24 13.45 17.69
C ARG A 156 -16.50 12.41 18.55
N LEU A 157 -15.61 11.63 17.95
CA LEU A 157 -14.78 10.68 18.68
C LEU A 157 -13.85 11.40 19.68
N ASN A 158 -13.30 12.55 19.27
CA ASN A 158 -12.48 13.37 20.15
C ASN A 158 -13.29 13.98 21.32
N GLU A 159 -14.54 14.39 21.10
CA GLU A 159 -15.43 14.84 22.18
C GLU A 159 -15.60 13.77 23.26
N LEU A 160 -15.75 12.49 22.87
CA LEU A 160 -15.86 11.39 23.81
C LEU A 160 -14.60 11.19 24.68
N THR A 161 -13.42 11.50 24.15
CA THR A 161 -12.16 11.43 24.94
C THR A 161 -12.08 12.49 26.02
N GLN A 162 -12.85 13.59 25.92
CA GLN A 162 -12.85 14.70 26.88
C GLN A 162 -13.83 14.47 28.07
N THR A 163 -14.54 13.34 28.08
CA THR A 163 -15.46 13.03 29.19
C THR A 163 -14.72 12.55 30.43
N ALA A 164 -15.38 12.61 31.60
CA ALA A 164 -14.76 12.21 32.87
C ALA A 164 -14.30 10.74 32.90
N ASN A 165 -15.02 9.84 32.19
CA ASN A 165 -14.67 8.43 32.04
C ASN A 165 -14.74 8.08 30.56
N PRO A 166 -13.70 8.39 29.77
CA PRO A 166 -13.72 8.16 28.35
C PRO A 166 -13.73 6.65 28.04
N PRO A 167 -14.51 6.19 27.05
CA PRO A 167 -14.58 4.79 26.67
C PRO A 167 -13.30 4.29 25.98
N PHE A 168 -12.45 5.19 25.52
CA PHE A 168 -11.17 4.92 24.89
C PHE A 168 -10.23 6.11 25.07
N ILE A 169 -8.93 5.86 24.99
CA ILE A 169 -7.88 6.88 25.08
C ILE A 169 -7.80 7.67 23.77
N PHE A 170 -7.99 6.96 22.64
CA PHE A 170 -7.90 7.52 21.30
C PHE A 170 -8.81 6.71 20.36
N ALA A 171 -9.44 7.38 19.43
CA ALA A 171 -10.12 6.74 18.29
C ALA A 171 -10.01 7.63 17.05
N GLN A 172 -9.88 7.02 15.90
CA GLN A 172 -9.80 7.70 14.62
C GLN A 172 -10.50 6.90 13.53
N VAL A 173 -11.13 7.61 12.60
CA VAL A 173 -11.70 7.06 11.35
C VAL A 173 -10.89 7.60 10.18
N SER A 174 -10.55 6.74 9.26
CA SER A 174 -9.90 7.10 7.99
C SER A 174 -10.32 6.15 6.87
N ASP A 175 -10.42 6.66 5.66
CA ASP A 175 -10.55 5.88 4.44
C ASP A 175 -9.17 5.78 3.77
N GLN A 176 -8.67 4.57 3.57
CA GLN A 176 -7.33 4.32 3.07
C GLN A 176 -7.34 3.24 2.00
N GLU A 177 -6.54 3.40 0.97
CA GLU A 177 -6.24 2.30 0.06
C GLU A 177 -5.37 1.27 0.78
N PHE A 178 -5.73 0.01 0.64
CA PHE A 178 -5.04 -1.11 1.28
C PHE A 178 -3.84 -1.55 0.45
N LEU A 179 -2.95 -0.90 -0.01
CA LEU A 179 -1.79 -1.20 -0.89
C LEU A 179 -2.00 -0.72 -2.32
#